data_ad1fd7602c3ea99377f3ea366a919b5a
#
_entry.id   ad1fd7602c3ea99377f3ea366a919b5a
#
_cell.length_a   1.000
_cell.length_b   1.000
_cell.length_c   1.000
_cell.angle_alpha   90.00
_cell.angle_beta   90.00
_cell.angle_gamma   90.00
#
_symmetry.space_group_name_H-M   'P 1'
#
loop_
_entity.id
_entity.type
_entity.pdbx_description
1 polymer ?
#
loop_
_entity_poly.entity_id
_entity_poly.type
_entity_poly.pdbx_seq_one_letter_code
_entity_poly.pdbx_strand_id
1 'polypeptide(L)'
;MFTLVATSLWAQQRVFSNQEQIQKLNACYRYLQQNYVDEISLDKCVEEAIRATLKELDPHSTYLSREEMEAAMGSLNGGFSGIGITYTILGDTVVVRKVNDDSPAQRAGVGQNDRIIAIDGKPISEYSDILGALRGPKGSKVKVDVIRARTLEHSTTTITRGNIEVSSIAACFKVTPKVGYIKISTFARNTADEFIKAVKKLGRVETLIVDLRGNSGGMLPAAIKLSEHFLDKHEVVVSTEGRNEVYEYAAQRRGELFGTPVIVLINESSASASEIFAGALQDHDRGVIVGNTSFGKGLVQRQVSFDDGSAMRITVARYKTPSGRLIQRPYDNGKSDEYYRDISRYNHPDSMRQDTLPIHRTIRSGRTVYGGGGITPDVYITHDTTTMPAYMTNVVKENIIQRSLIELWDTVEPKSIRKRYPTIETYDANYEVNDIAIDAFCRMVESEDARNDNKYTIPLLKAYIAEDVYGTGSYEYIYNRHHDKVLIRAIELATKREEMESILGIAF
;
A
#
# COMPACT_ATOMS: atom_id res chain seq x y z
N MET A 1 16.61 48.87 65.44
CA MET A 1 17.30 47.90 64.58
C MET A 1 16.35 46.72 64.41
N PHE A 2 15.50 46.73 63.34
CA PHE A 2 14.54 45.71 63.04
C PHE A 2 15.13 44.84 61.92
N THR A 3 15.43 43.60 62.21
CA THR A 3 15.90 42.59 61.26
C THR A 3 14.69 41.96 60.60
N LEU A 4 14.46 42.28 59.34
CA LEU A 4 13.51 41.58 58.46
C LEU A 4 14.06 40.21 58.12
N VAL A 5 13.47 39.17 58.65
CA VAL A 5 13.70 37.77 58.17
C VAL A 5 12.83 37.55 56.96
N ALA A 6 13.43 37.58 55.78
CA ALA A 6 12.78 37.18 54.54
C ALA A 6 12.73 35.64 54.48
N THR A 7 11.60 35.05 54.78
CA THR A 7 11.31 33.63 54.53
C THR A 7 11.04 33.45 53.04
N SER A 8 12.04 32.94 52.30
CA SER A 8 11.88 32.49 50.93
C SER A 8 11.03 31.21 50.93
N LEU A 9 9.76 31.33 50.59
CA LEU A 9 8.89 30.20 50.24
C LEU A 9 9.36 29.64 48.89
N TRP A 10 10.19 28.63 48.93
CA TRP A 10 10.41 27.76 47.78
C TRP A 10 9.14 26.92 47.63
N ALA A 11 8.31 27.25 46.66
CA ALA A 11 7.24 26.35 46.21
C ALA A 11 7.89 25.12 45.62
N GLN A 12 8.03 24.05 46.40
CA GLN A 12 8.37 22.75 45.88
C GLN A 12 7.29 22.33 44.90
N GLN A 13 7.64 22.29 43.62
CA GLN A 13 6.76 21.79 42.58
C GLN A 13 6.49 20.32 42.90
N ARG A 14 5.29 20.01 43.41
CA ARG A 14 4.87 18.66 43.76
C ARG A 14 4.78 17.84 42.49
N VAL A 15 5.64 16.82 42.30
CA VAL A 15 5.55 15.86 41.22
C VAL A 15 4.43 14.88 41.54
N PHE A 16 3.33 14.94 40.78
CA PHE A 16 2.22 14.02 40.93
C PHE A 16 2.62 12.63 40.40
N SER A 17 2.22 11.56 41.10
CA SER A 17 2.38 10.20 40.68
C SER A 17 1.54 9.91 39.44
N ASN A 18 1.90 8.88 38.66
CA ASN A 18 1.11 8.45 37.50
C ASN A 18 -0.35 8.15 37.87
N GLN A 19 -0.58 7.59 39.04
CA GLN A 19 -1.93 7.31 39.53
C GLN A 19 -2.74 8.58 39.81
N GLU A 20 -2.12 9.62 40.38
CA GLU A 20 -2.76 10.91 40.60
C GLU A 20 -3.11 11.61 39.27
N GLN A 21 -2.28 11.47 38.23
CA GLN A 21 -2.58 11.99 36.88
C GLN A 21 -3.80 11.28 36.24
N ILE A 22 -3.88 9.96 36.37
CA ILE A 22 -5.05 9.20 35.90
C ILE A 22 -6.33 9.63 36.66
N GLN A 23 -6.24 9.79 37.99
CA GLN A 23 -7.37 10.27 38.78
C GLN A 23 -7.82 11.68 38.40
N LYS A 24 -6.88 12.56 38.03
CA LYS A 24 -7.19 13.92 37.55
C LYS A 24 -7.98 13.88 36.25
N LEU A 25 -7.59 13.01 35.28
CA LEU A 25 -8.32 12.82 34.02
C LEU A 25 -9.74 12.32 34.27
N ASN A 26 -9.90 11.31 35.13
CA ASN A 26 -11.20 10.77 35.51
C ASN A 26 -12.10 11.80 36.20
N ALA A 27 -11.53 12.68 37.05
CA ALA A 27 -12.26 13.76 37.70
C ALA A 27 -12.74 14.80 36.66
N CYS A 28 -11.90 15.13 35.68
CA CYS A 28 -12.27 16.02 34.57
C CYS A 28 -13.50 15.51 33.83
N TYR A 29 -13.50 14.23 33.36
CA TYR A 29 -14.65 13.66 32.67
C TYR A 29 -15.93 13.64 33.50
N ARG A 30 -15.86 13.29 34.79
CA ARG A 30 -17.01 13.33 35.71
C ARG A 30 -17.57 14.75 35.85
N TYR A 31 -16.69 15.76 35.98
CA TYR A 31 -17.10 17.14 36.11
C TYR A 31 -17.78 17.66 34.84
N LEU A 32 -17.21 17.35 33.67
CA LEU A 32 -17.80 17.72 32.38
C LEU A 32 -19.20 17.08 32.20
N GLN A 33 -19.35 15.80 32.48
CA GLN A 33 -20.63 15.10 32.38
C GLN A 33 -21.72 15.70 33.29
N GLN A 34 -21.34 16.21 34.47
CA GLN A 34 -22.29 16.72 35.47
C GLN A 34 -22.61 18.20 35.29
N ASN A 35 -21.70 18.99 34.71
CA ASN A 35 -21.77 20.44 34.81
C ASN A 35 -21.67 21.19 33.49
N TYR A 36 -21.33 20.52 32.37
CA TYR A 36 -21.26 21.19 31.09
C TYR A 36 -22.67 21.62 30.65
N VAL A 37 -22.78 22.81 30.03
CA VAL A 37 -24.07 23.46 29.72
C VAL A 37 -24.92 22.67 28.75
N ASP A 38 -24.27 21.97 27.79
CA ASP A 38 -24.93 21.15 26.79
C ASP A 38 -24.66 19.65 27.05
N GLU A 39 -25.45 18.78 26.44
CA GLU A 39 -25.22 17.34 26.48
C GLU A 39 -23.94 16.98 25.71
N ILE A 40 -23.03 16.24 26.33
CA ILE A 40 -21.76 15.82 25.72
C ILE A 40 -21.74 14.32 25.48
N SER A 41 -21.16 13.91 24.35
CA SER A 41 -20.80 12.51 24.09
C SER A 41 -19.46 12.22 24.73
N LEU A 42 -19.45 11.46 25.83
CA LEU A 42 -18.21 11.01 26.46
C LEU A 42 -17.38 10.11 25.54
N ASP A 43 -18.01 9.30 24.69
CA ASP A 43 -17.31 8.41 23.78
C ASP A 43 -16.38 9.21 22.86
N LYS A 44 -16.90 10.27 22.20
CA LYS A 44 -16.09 11.16 21.37
C LYS A 44 -14.97 11.85 22.15
N CYS A 45 -15.26 12.30 23.37
CA CYS A 45 -14.26 12.97 24.21
C CYS A 45 -13.12 12.01 24.60
N VAL A 46 -13.44 10.76 24.90
CA VAL A 46 -12.44 9.73 25.25
C VAL A 46 -11.62 9.34 24.04
N GLU A 47 -12.23 9.12 22.88
CA GLU A 47 -11.52 8.83 21.64
C GLU A 47 -10.52 9.94 21.28
N GLU A 48 -10.95 11.20 21.31
CA GLU A 48 -10.06 12.33 21.00
C GLU A 48 -8.93 12.47 22.02
N ALA A 49 -9.19 12.21 23.30
CA ALA A 49 -8.14 12.21 24.32
C ALA A 49 -7.10 11.09 24.09
N ILE A 50 -7.54 9.90 23.70
CA ILE A 50 -6.64 8.80 23.34
C ILE A 50 -5.82 9.18 22.11
N ARG A 51 -6.46 9.69 21.03
CA ARG A 51 -5.78 10.14 19.81
C ARG A 51 -4.72 11.21 20.13
N ALA A 52 -5.07 12.22 20.92
CA ALA A 52 -4.15 13.27 21.36
C ALA A 52 -2.96 12.71 22.16
N THR A 53 -3.21 11.78 23.08
CA THR A 53 -2.15 11.15 23.88
C THR A 53 -1.18 10.35 23.00
N LEU A 54 -1.71 9.57 22.06
CA LEU A 54 -0.88 8.74 21.17
C LEU A 54 -0.03 9.60 20.20
N LYS A 55 -0.57 10.74 19.74
CA LYS A 55 0.12 11.70 18.87
C LYS A 55 1.40 12.28 19.52
N GLU A 56 1.43 12.39 20.84
CA GLU A 56 2.60 12.86 21.59
C GLU A 56 3.72 11.82 21.71
N LEU A 57 3.46 10.54 21.38
CA LEU A 57 4.46 9.47 21.54
C LEU A 57 5.34 9.31 20.30
N ASP A 58 4.72 9.10 19.15
CA ASP A 58 5.39 8.91 17.86
C ASP A 58 4.37 9.08 16.70
N PRO A 59 4.83 9.27 15.46
CA PRO A 59 3.92 9.51 14.33
C PRO A 59 3.09 8.29 13.90
N HIS A 60 3.32 7.12 14.46
CA HIS A 60 2.70 5.87 14.02
C HIS A 60 1.76 5.26 15.06
N SER A 61 1.90 5.62 16.33
CA SER A 61 0.94 5.20 17.36
C SER A 61 -0.40 5.88 17.11
N THR A 62 -1.48 5.09 17.05
CA THR A 62 -2.81 5.59 16.65
C THR A 62 -3.93 4.83 17.33
N TYR A 63 -5.08 5.49 17.47
CA TYR A 63 -6.36 4.89 17.83
C TYR A 63 -7.14 4.61 16.53
N LEU A 64 -7.83 3.50 16.50
CA LEU A 64 -8.69 3.05 15.42
C LEU A 64 -10.11 2.86 15.96
N SER A 65 -11.09 3.52 15.38
CA SER A 65 -12.50 3.22 15.66
C SER A 65 -12.83 1.77 15.26
N ARG A 66 -13.99 1.28 15.62
CA ARG A 66 -14.45 -0.03 15.18
C ARG A 66 -14.42 -0.17 13.65
N GLU A 67 -14.93 0.84 12.95
CA GLU A 67 -15.01 0.87 11.48
C GLU A 67 -13.61 0.89 10.84
N GLU A 68 -12.73 1.76 11.36
CA GLU A 68 -11.33 1.84 10.92
C GLU A 68 -10.59 0.50 11.16
N MET A 69 -10.89 -0.16 12.28
CA MET A 69 -10.32 -1.44 12.65
C MET A 69 -10.78 -2.57 11.71
N GLU A 70 -12.08 -2.66 11.43
CA GLU A 70 -12.64 -3.64 10.50
C GLU A 70 -12.07 -3.46 9.09
N ALA A 71 -11.93 -2.22 8.62
CA ALA A 71 -11.34 -1.89 7.33
C ALA A 71 -9.86 -2.31 7.25
N ALA A 72 -9.07 -2.01 8.29
CA ALA A 72 -7.65 -2.35 8.35
C ALA A 72 -7.41 -3.86 8.42
N MET A 73 -8.21 -4.58 9.21
CA MET A 73 -8.04 -6.03 9.37
C MET A 73 -8.46 -6.82 8.13
N GLY A 74 -9.42 -6.31 7.35
CA GLY A 74 -9.88 -6.97 6.13
C GLY A 74 -8.73 -7.23 5.16
N SER A 75 -7.92 -6.22 4.85
CA SER A 75 -6.77 -6.36 3.93
C SER A 75 -5.66 -7.25 4.49
N LEU A 76 -5.37 -7.15 5.80
CA LEU A 76 -4.31 -7.92 6.45
C LEU A 76 -4.65 -9.40 6.61
N ASN A 77 -5.93 -9.75 6.76
CA ASN A 77 -6.39 -11.14 6.84
C ASN A 77 -6.58 -11.79 5.45
N GLY A 78 -6.34 -11.07 4.35
CA GLY A 78 -6.49 -11.58 3.00
C GLY A 78 -7.92 -11.61 2.50
N GLY A 79 -8.85 -10.83 3.11
CA GLY A 79 -10.21 -10.71 2.64
C GLY A 79 -11.15 -10.01 3.63
N PHE A 80 -12.32 -9.66 3.14
CA PHE A 80 -13.38 -9.01 3.92
C PHE A 80 -14.75 -9.55 3.51
N SER A 81 -15.80 -9.20 4.26
CA SER A 81 -17.17 -9.53 3.90
C SER A 81 -17.85 -8.36 3.17
N GLY A 82 -18.40 -8.62 1.99
CA GLY A 82 -19.01 -7.61 1.15
C GLY A 82 -19.64 -8.21 -0.12
N ILE A 83 -19.80 -7.37 -1.17
CA ILE A 83 -20.42 -7.80 -2.43
C ILE A 83 -19.41 -8.20 -3.52
N GLY A 84 -18.14 -7.78 -3.45
CA GLY A 84 -17.08 -8.21 -4.36
C GLY A 84 -17.02 -7.47 -5.69
N ILE A 85 -17.04 -6.13 -5.62
CA ILE A 85 -16.82 -5.25 -6.76
C ILE A 85 -15.65 -4.30 -6.50
N THR A 86 -14.99 -3.87 -7.57
CA THR A 86 -14.17 -2.66 -7.62
C THR A 86 -14.97 -1.59 -8.33
N TYR A 87 -14.96 -0.36 -7.83
CA TYR A 87 -15.81 0.71 -8.37
C TYR A 87 -15.11 2.07 -8.36
N THR A 88 -15.67 3.00 -9.11
CA THR A 88 -15.32 4.43 -9.08
C THR A 88 -16.59 5.22 -8.78
N ILE A 89 -16.51 6.26 -7.95
CA ILE A 89 -17.62 7.16 -7.66
C ILE A 89 -17.53 8.32 -8.65
N LEU A 90 -18.62 8.56 -9.38
CA LEU A 90 -18.75 9.66 -10.31
C LEU A 90 -20.03 10.45 -9.99
N GLY A 91 -19.84 11.61 -9.36
CA GLY A 91 -20.96 12.37 -8.82
C GLY A 91 -21.75 11.56 -7.78
N ASP A 92 -23.02 11.34 -8.05
CA ASP A 92 -23.96 10.59 -7.22
C ASP A 92 -24.16 9.13 -7.68
N THR A 93 -23.16 8.56 -8.36
CA THR A 93 -23.25 7.22 -8.96
C THR A 93 -22.00 6.40 -8.66
N VAL A 94 -22.18 5.13 -8.30
CA VAL A 94 -21.12 4.13 -8.19
C VAL A 94 -21.04 3.34 -9.50
N VAL A 95 -19.99 3.55 -10.28
CA VAL A 95 -19.73 2.80 -11.51
C VAL A 95 -18.89 1.57 -11.21
N VAL A 96 -19.43 0.39 -11.52
CA VAL A 96 -18.77 -0.90 -11.29
C VAL A 96 -17.65 -1.08 -12.32
N ARG A 97 -16.38 -1.03 -11.87
CA ARG A 97 -15.21 -1.21 -12.74
C ARG A 97 -14.91 -2.68 -12.99
N LYS A 98 -15.02 -3.49 -11.94
CA LYS A 98 -14.77 -4.92 -11.99
C LYS A 98 -15.69 -5.65 -11.03
N VAL A 99 -16.14 -6.82 -11.43
CA VAL A 99 -16.83 -7.77 -10.56
C VAL A 99 -15.90 -8.96 -10.37
N ASN A 100 -15.59 -9.30 -9.10
CA ASN A 100 -14.72 -10.44 -8.81
C ASN A 100 -15.40 -11.74 -9.20
N ASP A 101 -14.61 -12.67 -9.71
CA ASP A 101 -15.11 -14.01 -10.04
C ASP A 101 -15.68 -14.69 -8.79
N ASP A 102 -16.77 -15.43 -8.96
CA ASP A 102 -17.49 -16.13 -7.89
C ASP A 102 -17.94 -15.23 -6.72
N SER A 103 -18.01 -13.91 -6.92
CA SER A 103 -18.45 -12.96 -5.91
C SER A 103 -19.99 -12.94 -5.73
N PRO A 104 -20.49 -12.43 -4.58
CA PRO A 104 -21.92 -12.17 -4.40
C PRO A 104 -22.53 -11.29 -5.47
N ALA A 105 -21.83 -10.23 -5.92
CA ALA A 105 -22.30 -9.35 -6.97
C ALA A 105 -22.44 -10.07 -8.31
N GLN A 106 -21.45 -10.91 -8.68
CA GLN A 106 -21.51 -11.70 -9.92
C GLN A 106 -22.71 -12.67 -9.89
N ARG A 107 -22.90 -13.39 -8.78
CA ARG A 107 -24.06 -14.29 -8.61
C ARG A 107 -25.41 -13.59 -8.64
N ALA A 108 -25.44 -12.31 -8.23
CA ALA A 108 -26.65 -11.46 -8.27
C ALA A 108 -26.83 -10.79 -9.65
N GLY A 109 -25.96 -11.05 -10.62
CA GLY A 109 -26.06 -10.53 -11.98
C GLY A 109 -25.61 -9.07 -12.14
N VAL A 110 -24.83 -8.51 -11.19
CA VAL A 110 -24.17 -7.22 -11.37
C VAL A 110 -23.02 -7.39 -12.34
N GLY A 111 -22.93 -6.51 -13.33
CA GLY A 111 -21.93 -6.54 -14.39
C GLY A 111 -20.95 -5.38 -14.33
N GLN A 112 -19.88 -5.50 -15.11
CA GLN A 112 -18.94 -4.40 -15.32
C GLN A 112 -19.64 -3.24 -16.05
N ASN A 113 -19.32 -2.02 -15.66
CA ASN A 113 -19.92 -0.76 -16.08
C ASN A 113 -21.41 -0.56 -15.69
N ASP A 114 -22.01 -1.49 -14.90
CA ASP A 114 -23.29 -1.21 -14.25
C ASP A 114 -23.12 -0.01 -13.28
N ARG A 115 -24.19 0.78 -13.16
CA ARG A 115 -24.22 2.00 -12.37
C ARG A 115 -25.16 1.80 -11.19
N ILE A 116 -24.61 1.72 -9.98
CA ILE A 116 -25.41 1.67 -8.73
C ILE A 116 -25.77 3.11 -8.38
N ILE A 117 -27.06 3.40 -8.31
CA ILE A 117 -27.62 4.74 -8.04
C ILE A 117 -28.22 4.86 -6.64
N ALA A 118 -28.57 3.72 -6.01
CA ALA A 118 -29.06 3.71 -4.64
C ALA A 118 -28.68 2.39 -3.93
N ILE A 119 -28.53 2.45 -2.61
CA ILE A 119 -28.27 1.31 -1.72
C ILE A 119 -29.36 1.32 -0.65
N ASP A 120 -30.04 0.18 -0.43
CA ASP A 120 -31.14 0.00 0.54
C ASP A 120 -32.23 1.10 0.43
N GLY A 121 -32.51 1.55 -0.82
CA GLY A 121 -33.50 2.58 -1.14
C GLY A 121 -33.04 4.03 -0.89
N LYS A 122 -31.80 4.24 -0.50
CA LYS A 122 -31.20 5.55 -0.25
C LYS A 122 -30.25 5.93 -1.42
N PRO A 123 -30.40 7.10 -2.04
CA PRO A 123 -29.51 7.57 -3.11
C PRO A 123 -28.04 7.59 -2.69
N ILE A 124 -27.13 7.36 -3.65
CA ILE A 124 -25.67 7.36 -3.40
C ILE A 124 -25.20 8.69 -2.83
N SER A 125 -25.78 9.83 -3.28
CA SER A 125 -25.44 11.19 -2.80
C SER A 125 -25.66 11.40 -1.30
N GLU A 126 -26.46 10.56 -0.66
CA GLU A 126 -26.75 10.67 0.78
C GLU A 126 -25.81 9.81 1.65
N TYR A 127 -24.89 9.05 1.05
CA TYR A 127 -23.92 8.25 1.79
C TYR A 127 -22.61 9.01 1.99
N SER A 128 -22.17 9.11 3.24
CA SER A 128 -20.81 9.54 3.58
C SER A 128 -19.79 8.41 3.46
N ASP A 129 -20.24 7.15 3.62
CA ASP A 129 -19.42 5.93 3.49
C ASP A 129 -20.14 4.88 2.64
N ILE A 130 -19.89 4.91 1.33
CA ILE A 130 -20.40 3.93 0.38
C ILE A 130 -19.75 2.56 0.59
N LEU A 131 -18.46 2.54 0.95
CA LEU A 131 -17.74 1.29 1.19
C LEU A 131 -18.35 0.50 2.35
N GLY A 132 -18.63 1.17 3.47
CA GLY A 132 -19.31 0.59 4.62
C GLY A 132 -20.72 0.11 4.29
N ALA A 133 -21.46 0.87 3.46
CA ALA A 133 -22.81 0.45 3.03
C ALA A 133 -22.79 -0.83 2.17
N LEU A 134 -21.77 -1.04 1.33
CA LEU A 134 -21.63 -2.24 0.51
C LEU A 134 -21.02 -3.42 1.26
N ARG A 135 -20.23 -3.16 2.32
CA ARG A 135 -19.69 -4.17 3.25
C ARG A 135 -20.74 -4.53 4.31
N GLY A 136 -20.44 -5.52 5.13
CA GLY A 136 -21.24 -5.92 6.28
C GLY A 136 -21.08 -7.39 6.62
N PRO A 137 -21.76 -7.89 7.65
CA PRO A 137 -21.63 -9.27 8.11
C PRO A 137 -21.93 -10.27 7.00
N LYS A 138 -21.15 -11.36 6.94
CA LYS A 138 -21.39 -12.47 6.01
C LYS A 138 -22.82 -13.00 6.16
N GLY A 139 -23.51 -13.18 5.03
CA GLY A 139 -24.90 -13.64 5.00
C GLY A 139 -25.95 -12.53 5.14
N SER A 140 -25.56 -11.30 5.53
CA SER A 140 -26.48 -10.16 5.50
C SER A 140 -26.79 -9.75 4.05
N LYS A 141 -27.91 -9.07 3.84
CA LYS A 141 -28.36 -8.66 2.52
C LYS A 141 -28.18 -7.15 2.34
N VAL A 142 -27.92 -6.74 1.12
CA VAL A 142 -27.96 -5.35 0.68
C VAL A 142 -28.75 -5.27 -0.62
N LYS A 143 -29.61 -4.29 -0.73
CA LYS A 143 -30.41 -4.03 -1.93
C LYS A 143 -29.77 -2.90 -2.70
N VAL A 144 -29.50 -3.08 -3.99
CA VAL A 144 -28.90 -2.07 -4.85
C VAL A 144 -29.80 -1.79 -6.04
N ASP A 145 -30.00 -0.50 -6.35
CA ASP A 145 -30.71 -0.08 -7.55
C ASP A 145 -29.64 0.24 -8.62
N VAL A 146 -29.78 -0.43 -9.76
CA VAL A 146 -28.74 -0.50 -10.79
C VAL A 146 -29.30 -0.06 -12.13
N ILE A 147 -28.56 0.81 -12.83
CA ILE A 147 -28.75 1.04 -14.27
C ILE A 147 -27.77 0.13 -14.99
N ARG A 148 -28.28 -0.76 -15.84
CA ARG A 148 -27.49 -1.73 -16.57
C ARG A 148 -26.64 -1.07 -17.64
N ALA A 149 -25.38 -1.50 -17.75
CA ALA A 149 -24.53 -1.12 -18.88
C ALA A 149 -25.22 -1.49 -20.21
N ARG A 150 -25.06 -0.68 -21.24
CA ARG A 150 -25.54 -0.87 -22.63
C ARG A 150 -27.05 -0.82 -22.81
N THR A 151 -27.85 -1.55 -22.00
CA THR A 151 -29.32 -1.52 -22.13
C THR A 151 -29.95 -0.30 -21.48
N LEU A 152 -29.27 0.31 -20.51
CA LEU A 152 -29.74 1.42 -19.67
C LEU A 152 -31.01 1.08 -18.87
N GLU A 153 -31.36 -0.19 -18.75
CA GLU A 153 -32.49 -0.68 -17.97
C GLU A 153 -32.25 -0.49 -16.47
N HIS A 154 -33.27 0.02 -15.79
CA HIS A 154 -33.28 0.08 -14.32
C HIS A 154 -33.69 -1.25 -13.73
N SER A 155 -32.93 -1.73 -12.76
CA SER A 155 -33.25 -2.95 -12.03
C SER A 155 -32.85 -2.84 -10.58
N THR A 156 -33.58 -3.50 -9.71
CA THR A 156 -33.23 -3.64 -8.29
C THR A 156 -32.77 -5.05 -8.02
N THR A 157 -31.61 -5.18 -7.37
CA THR A 157 -30.99 -6.48 -7.09
C THR A 157 -30.67 -6.58 -5.60
N THR A 158 -30.99 -7.72 -4.99
CA THR A 158 -30.61 -8.04 -3.61
C THR A 158 -29.39 -8.93 -3.61
N ILE A 159 -28.32 -8.48 -2.96
CA ILE A 159 -27.03 -9.19 -2.89
C ILE A 159 -26.83 -9.71 -1.47
N THR A 160 -26.58 -11.01 -1.31
CA THR A 160 -26.21 -11.59 -0.02
C THR A 160 -24.69 -11.49 0.14
N ARG A 161 -24.21 -10.71 1.12
CA ARG A 161 -22.79 -10.48 1.36
C ARG A 161 -22.05 -11.78 1.67
N GLY A 162 -20.85 -11.90 1.17
CA GLY A 162 -19.99 -13.08 1.34
C GLY A 162 -18.53 -12.70 1.55
N ASN A 163 -17.71 -13.71 1.81
CA ASN A 163 -16.25 -13.49 1.89
C ASN A 163 -15.73 -13.13 0.51
N ILE A 164 -14.96 -12.05 0.45
CA ILE A 164 -14.24 -11.59 -0.72
C ILE A 164 -12.76 -11.78 -0.43
N GLU A 165 -12.13 -12.70 -1.14
CA GLU A 165 -10.67 -12.90 -1.05
C GLU A 165 -9.97 -11.76 -1.76
N VAL A 166 -8.93 -11.21 -1.12
CA VAL A 166 -8.07 -10.16 -1.66
C VAL A 166 -6.65 -10.71 -1.70
N SER A 167 -6.14 -10.91 -2.91
CA SER A 167 -4.76 -11.36 -3.07
C SER A 167 -3.78 -10.22 -2.74
N SER A 168 -2.73 -10.57 -2.03
CA SER A 168 -1.59 -9.68 -1.81
C SER A 168 -0.67 -9.57 -3.04
N ILE A 169 -0.83 -10.46 -4.02
CA ILE A 169 -0.11 -10.43 -5.30
C ILE A 169 -0.91 -9.62 -6.31
N ALA A 170 -0.46 -8.40 -6.56
CA ALA A 170 -1.11 -7.47 -7.48
C ALA A 170 -0.80 -7.77 -8.96
N ALA A 171 0.39 -8.31 -9.25
CA ALA A 171 0.77 -8.70 -10.61
C ALA A 171 1.72 -9.90 -10.59
N CYS A 172 1.60 -10.78 -11.59
CA CYS A 172 2.49 -11.94 -11.76
C CYS A 172 2.55 -12.33 -13.22
N PHE A 173 3.70 -12.05 -13.90
CA PHE A 173 3.93 -12.38 -15.30
C PHE A 173 5.42 -12.48 -15.62
N LYS A 174 5.75 -12.99 -16.80
CA LYS A 174 7.12 -12.93 -17.33
C LYS A 174 7.33 -11.65 -18.12
N VAL A 175 8.32 -10.83 -17.74
CA VAL A 175 8.73 -9.64 -18.52
C VAL A 175 9.60 -10.03 -19.71
N THR A 176 10.34 -11.14 -19.59
CA THR A 176 11.02 -11.86 -20.67
C THR A 176 10.85 -13.35 -20.43
N PRO A 177 11.16 -14.24 -21.39
CA PRO A 177 11.07 -15.70 -21.17
C PRO A 177 11.84 -16.21 -19.94
N LYS A 178 12.88 -15.48 -19.52
CA LYS A 178 13.78 -15.84 -18.42
C LYS A 178 13.58 -15.06 -17.12
N VAL A 179 12.86 -13.94 -17.17
CA VAL A 179 12.69 -13.02 -16.04
C VAL A 179 11.23 -12.96 -15.59
N GLY A 180 10.97 -13.34 -14.34
CA GLY A 180 9.66 -13.24 -13.71
C GLY A 180 9.50 -11.91 -12.96
N TYR A 181 8.29 -11.36 -13.00
CA TYR A 181 7.89 -10.17 -12.24
C TYR A 181 6.72 -10.50 -11.31
N ILE A 182 6.84 -10.14 -10.05
CA ILE A 182 5.80 -10.29 -9.03
C ILE A 182 5.69 -8.98 -8.25
N LYS A 183 4.48 -8.38 -8.24
CA LYS A 183 4.18 -7.20 -7.44
C LYS A 183 3.38 -7.59 -6.21
N ILE A 184 3.86 -7.17 -5.04
CA ILE A 184 3.20 -7.40 -3.75
C ILE A 184 2.61 -6.07 -3.27
N SER A 185 1.29 -6.00 -3.12
CA SER A 185 0.59 -4.79 -2.69
C SER A 185 0.56 -4.59 -1.18
N THR A 186 0.62 -5.67 -0.41
CA THR A 186 0.63 -5.64 1.06
C THR A 186 1.20 -6.95 1.61
N PHE A 187 1.70 -6.92 2.83
CA PHE A 187 2.10 -8.13 3.56
C PHE A 187 0.93 -8.65 4.41
N ALA A 188 0.03 -9.40 3.79
CA ALA A 188 -1.07 -10.09 4.44
C ALA A 188 -0.61 -11.45 5.02
N ARG A 189 -1.46 -12.09 5.83
CA ARG A 189 -1.17 -13.37 6.48
C ARG A 189 -0.70 -14.47 5.52
N ASN A 190 -1.26 -14.51 4.33
CA ASN A 190 -1.04 -15.53 3.30
C ASN A 190 -0.05 -15.11 2.21
N THR A 191 0.57 -13.93 2.28
CA THR A 191 1.44 -13.37 1.24
C THR A 191 2.57 -14.31 0.81
N ALA A 192 3.27 -14.95 1.76
CA ALA A 192 4.35 -15.86 1.42
C ALA A 192 3.85 -17.08 0.62
N ASP A 193 2.71 -17.65 1.01
CA ASP A 193 2.11 -18.79 0.32
C ASP A 193 1.58 -18.40 -1.08
N GLU A 194 0.98 -17.20 -1.20
CA GLU A 194 0.55 -16.63 -2.51
C GLU A 194 1.75 -16.35 -3.41
N PHE A 195 2.84 -15.81 -2.85
CA PHE A 195 4.07 -15.56 -3.60
C PHE A 195 4.66 -16.84 -4.19
N ILE A 196 4.75 -17.90 -3.41
CA ILE A 196 5.27 -19.19 -3.89
C ILE A 196 4.34 -19.80 -4.95
N LYS A 197 3.03 -19.66 -4.81
CA LYS A 197 2.08 -20.05 -5.87
C LYS A 197 2.31 -19.23 -7.14
N ALA A 198 2.57 -17.92 -7.02
CA ALA A 198 2.88 -17.05 -8.15
C ALA A 198 4.20 -17.46 -8.83
N VAL A 199 5.25 -17.76 -8.08
CA VAL A 199 6.52 -18.29 -8.62
C VAL A 199 6.29 -19.60 -9.40
N LYS A 200 5.52 -20.53 -8.84
CA LYS A 200 5.17 -21.80 -9.53
C LYS A 200 4.40 -21.54 -10.81
N LYS A 201 3.48 -20.57 -10.82
CA LYS A 201 2.71 -20.17 -12.02
C LYS A 201 3.61 -19.59 -13.12
N LEU A 202 4.65 -18.84 -12.76
CA LEU A 202 5.65 -18.33 -13.72
C LEU A 202 6.42 -19.48 -14.38
N GLY A 203 6.55 -20.62 -13.71
CA GLY A 203 7.39 -21.72 -14.15
C GLY A 203 8.88 -21.37 -14.09
N ARG A 204 9.71 -21.97 -14.95
CA ARG A 204 11.16 -21.71 -14.91
C ARG A 204 11.49 -20.28 -15.30
N VAL A 205 12.17 -19.59 -14.40
CA VAL A 205 12.78 -18.27 -14.60
C VAL A 205 14.22 -18.30 -14.08
N GLU A 206 15.08 -17.44 -14.62
CA GLU A 206 16.48 -17.33 -14.21
C GLU A 206 16.65 -16.20 -13.18
N THR A 207 15.80 -15.19 -13.21
CA THR A 207 15.82 -14.04 -12.29
C THR A 207 14.40 -13.64 -11.90
N LEU A 208 14.20 -13.19 -10.67
CA LEU A 208 12.93 -12.65 -10.18
C LEU A 208 13.06 -11.14 -9.94
N ILE A 209 12.06 -10.39 -10.38
CA ILE A 209 11.84 -9.00 -9.98
C ILE A 209 10.67 -8.99 -8.99
N VAL A 210 10.90 -8.53 -7.76
CA VAL A 210 9.89 -8.37 -6.73
C VAL A 210 9.60 -6.89 -6.54
N ASP A 211 8.40 -6.44 -6.91
CA ASP A 211 8.03 -5.02 -6.83
C ASP A 211 7.25 -4.73 -5.54
N LEU A 212 7.86 -3.94 -4.66
CA LEU A 212 7.28 -3.45 -3.40
C LEU A 212 6.93 -1.96 -3.46
N ARG A 213 7.00 -1.32 -4.59
CA ARG A 213 6.64 0.10 -4.73
C ARG A 213 5.14 0.29 -4.44
N GLY A 214 4.85 1.30 -3.63
CA GLY A 214 3.49 1.54 -3.13
C GLY A 214 3.04 0.59 -2.01
N ASN A 215 3.89 -0.34 -1.55
CA ASN A 215 3.55 -1.27 -0.48
C ASN A 215 3.96 -0.70 0.89
N SER A 216 3.01 -0.21 1.66
CA SER A 216 3.23 0.36 3.00
C SER A 216 3.54 -0.68 4.10
N GLY A 217 3.71 -1.96 3.73
CA GLY A 217 4.05 -3.03 4.65
C GLY A 217 2.85 -3.94 4.97
N GLY A 218 2.70 -4.26 6.23
CA GLY A 218 1.68 -5.17 6.74
C GLY A 218 2.19 -6.00 7.92
N MET A 219 1.94 -7.29 7.91
CA MET A 219 2.26 -8.19 9.02
C MET A 219 3.75 -8.56 9.05
N LEU A 220 4.42 -8.32 10.17
CA LEU A 220 5.82 -8.74 10.41
C LEU A 220 6.05 -10.24 10.13
N PRO A 221 5.22 -11.18 10.63
CA PRO A 221 5.41 -12.59 10.33
C PRO A 221 5.35 -12.94 8.85
N ALA A 222 4.57 -12.19 8.04
CA ALA A 222 4.48 -12.40 6.60
C ALA A 222 5.78 -12.01 5.88
N ALA A 223 6.40 -10.89 6.28
CA ALA A 223 7.70 -10.48 5.74
C ALA A 223 8.80 -11.47 6.13
N ILE A 224 8.84 -11.91 7.38
CA ILE A 224 9.79 -12.93 7.84
C ILE A 224 9.65 -14.19 6.99
N LYS A 225 8.44 -14.75 6.91
CA LYS A 225 8.16 -15.99 6.16
C LYS A 225 8.52 -15.87 4.67
N LEU A 226 8.27 -14.70 4.05
CA LEU A 226 8.66 -14.47 2.66
C LEU A 226 10.18 -14.39 2.52
N SER A 227 10.89 -13.68 3.42
CA SER A 227 12.34 -13.55 3.38
C SER A 227 13.07 -14.90 3.53
N GLU A 228 12.53 -15.80 4.37
CA GLU A 228 13.08 -17.15 4.55
C GLU A 228 13.18 -17.95 3.25
N HIS A 229 12.34 -17.69 2.25
CA HIS A 229 12.43 -18.36 0.94
C HIS A 229 13.70 -18.00 0.17
N PHE A 230 14.35 -16.89 0.48
CA PHE A 230 15.53 -16.37 -0.21
C PHE A 230 16.84 -16.53 0.58
N LEU A 231 16.76 -16.87 1.87
CA LEU A 231 17.89 -16.90 2.79
C LEU A 231 18.35 -18.33 3.08
N ASP A 232 19.60 -18.47 3.56
CA ASP A 232 20.09 -19.76 4.08
C ASP A 232 19.67 -19.96 5.53
N LYS A 233 19.79 -21.19 6.00
CA LYS A 233 19.49 -21.54 7.37
C LYS A 233 20.32 -20.71 8.34
N HIS A 234 19.68 -20.20 9.39
CA HIS A 234 20.24 -19.35 10.44
C HIS A 234 20.60 -17.92 10.01
N GLU A 235 20.38 -17.54 8.75
CA GLU A 235 20.52 -16.15 8.37
C GLU A 235 19.41 -15.31 9.01
N VAL A 236 19.81 -14.21 9.67
CA VAL A 236 18.90 -13.32 10.36
C VAL A 236 18.06 -12.55 9.33
N VAL A 237 16.75 -12.49 9.54
CA VAL A 237 15.85 -11.66 8.75
C VAL A 237 15.74 -10.26 9.35
N VAL A 238 15.51 -10.19 10.65
CA VAL A 238 15.28 -8.94 11.39
C VAL A 238 15.48 -9.20 12.88
N SER A 239 15.97 -8.22 13.62
CA SER A 239 15.94 -8.21 15.09
C SER A 239 15.02 -7.08 15.57
N THR A 240 14.33 -7.31 16.70
CA THR A 240 13.44 -6.32 17.32
C THR A 240 13.90 -6.04 18.75
N GLU A 241 14.02 -4.75 19.10
CA GLU A 241 14.48 -4.29 20.41
C GLU A 241 13.37 -3.46 21.06
N GLY A 242 12.71 -4.05 22.06
CA GLY A 242 11.72 -3.42 22.91
C GLY A 242 12.33 -2.85 24.19
N ARG A 243 11.49 -2.41 25.13
CA ARG A 243 11.94 -1.82 26.40
C ARG A 243 12.78 -2.81 27.22
N ASN A 244 12.38 -4.09 27.27
CA ASN A 244 12.97 -5.12 28.13
C ASN A 244 13.34 -6.40 27.37
N GLU A 245 13.10 -6.46 26.07
CA GLU A 245 13.20 -7.69 25.30
C GLU A 245 13.83 -7.43 23.95
N VAL A 246 14.71 -8.34 23.54
CA VAL A 246 15.29 -8.36 22.20
C VAL A 246 14.97 -9.71 21.58
N TYR A 247 14.38 -9.70 20.40
CA TYR A 247 14.09 -10.90 19.62
C TYR A 247 14.84 -10.85 18.29
N GLU A 248 15.40 -11.98 17.90
CA GLU A 248 16.01 -12.19 16.61
C GLU A 248 15.23 -13.23 15.82
N TYR A 249 14.87 -12.90 14.60
CA TYR A 249 14.16 -13.79 13.69
C TYR A 249 15.10 -14.21 12.57
N ALA A 250 15.39 -15.51 12.49
CA ALA A 250 16.29 -16.09 11.51
C ALA A 250 15.61 -17.22 10.73
N ALA A 251 16.05 -17.43 9.49
CA ALA A 251 15.55 -18.49 8.63
C ALA A 251 15.77 -19.88 9.27
N GLN A 252 14.69 -20.66 9.35
CA GLN A 252 14.72 -21.97 10.01
C GLN A 252 15.32 -23.07 9.12
N ARG A 253 15.33 -22.85 7.81
CA ARG A 253 15.86 -23.75 6.78
C ARG A 253 16.36 -22.94 5.60
N ARG A 254 17.14 -23.57 4.73
CA ARG A 254 17.50 -22.98 3.45
C ARG A 254 16.27 -22.79 2.59
N GLY A 255 16.09 -21.58 2.09
CA GLY A 255 14.97 -21.19 1.26
C GLY A 255 14.98 -21.86 -0.11
N GLU A 256 13.80 -22.13 -0.66
CA GLU A 256 13.68 -22.78 -1.97
C GLU A 256 14.11 -21.85 -3.14
N LEU A 257 14.19 -20.54 -2.92
CA LEU A 257 14.63 -19.51 -3.86
C LEU A 257 16.06 -19.00 -3.53
N PHE A 258 16.80 -19.66 -2.63
CA PHE A 258 18.13 -19.22 -2.20
C PHE A 258 19.10 -19.02 -3.38
N GLY A 259 19.07 -19.88 -4.40
CA GLY A 259 19.94 -19.77 -5.58
C GLY A 259 19.38 -18.90 -6.71
N THR A 260 18.18 -18.32 -6.55
CA THR A 260 17.54 -17.52 -7.59
C THR A 260 17.96 -16.05 -7.47
N PRO A 261 18.64 -15.44 -8.45
CA PRO A 261 18.90 -14.01 -8.47
C PRO A 261 17.61 -13.21 -8.33
N VAL A 262 17.64 -12.18 -7.48
CA VAL A 262 16.46 -11.34 -7.22
C VAL A 262 16.80 -9.87 -7.27
N ILE A 263 15.89 -9.09 -7.86
CA ILE A 263 15.90 -7.63 -7.86
C ILE A 263 14.64 -7.18 -7.11
N VAL A 264 14.79 -6.27 -6.14
CA VAL A 264 13.68 -5.73 -5.37
C VAL A 264 13.48 -4.27 -5.73
N LEU A 265 12.27 -3.91 -6.18
CA LEU A 265 11.92 -2.54 -6.50
C LEU A 265 11.29 -1.88 -5.27
N ILE A 266 11.79 -0.72 -4.89
CA ILE A 266 11.28 0.08 -3.79
C ILE A 266 11.10 1.55 -4.18
N ASN A 267 10.25 2.24 -3.45
CA ASN A 267 10.10 3.70 -3.51
C ASN A 267 9.76 4.26 -2.12
N GLU A 268 9.57 5.57 -2.02
CA GLU A 268 9.23 6.30 -0.79
C GLU A 268 7.95 5.82 -0.09
N SER A 269 7.10 5.06 -0.78
CA SER A 269 5.90 4.44 -0.20
C SER A 269 6.13 3.00 0.28
N SER A 270 7.32 2.43 0.01
CA SER A 270 7.71 1.11 0.52
C SER A 270 8.09 1.23 2.00
N ALA A 271 7.30 0.65 2.91
CA ALA A 271 7.46 0.87 4.34
C ALA A 271 7.38 -0.41 5.17
N SER A 272 7.93 -0.38 6.39
CA SER A 272 7.72 -1.42 7.42
C SER A 272 8.09 -2.84 6.95
N ALA A 273 7.13 -3.76 6.79
CA ALA A 273 7.35 -5.14 6.32
C ALA A 273 8.07 -5.20 4.96
N SER A 274 7.80 -4.23 4.06
CA SER A 274 8.53 -4.09 2.79
C SER A 274 10.01 -3.79 3.00
N GLU A 275 10.31 -2.96 4.00
CA GLU A 275 11.68 -2.58 4.34
C GLU A 275 12.42 -3.72 5.06
N ILE A 276 11.69 -4.54 5.83
CA ILE A 276 12.26 -5.76 6.43
C ILE A 276 12.69 -6.73 5.33
N PHE A 277 11.83 -7.00 4.35
CA PHE A 277 12.15 -7.89 3.23
C PHE A 277 13.31 -7.33 2.39
N ALA A 278 13.24 -6.07 1.96
CA ALA A 278 14.29 -5.44 1.15
C ALA A 278 15.62 -5.36 1.91
N GLY A 279 15.58 -4.96 3.19
CA GLY A 279 16.76 -4.85 4.05
C GLY A 279 17.42 -6.20 4.35
N ALA A 280 16.61 -7.25 4.56
CA ALA A 280 17.15 -8.59 4.75
C ALA A 280 17.92 -9.08 3.51
N LEU A 281 17.35 -8.90 2.32
CA LEU A 281 18.01 -9.31 1.08
C LEU A 281 19.24 -8.46 0.77
N GLN A 282 19.17 -7.14 1.00
CA GLN A 282 20.31 -6.23 0.79
C GLN A 282 21.48 -6.56 1.72
N ASP A 283 21.21 -6.73 3.01
CA ASP A 283 22.25 -6.95 4.02
C ASP A 283 22.96 -8.30 3.89
N HIS A 284 22.25 -9.31 3.35
CA HIS A 284 22.85 -10.60 3.00
C HIS A 284 23.42 -10.67 1.59
N ASP A 285 23.48 -9.56 0.84
CA ASP A 285 23.92 -9.54 -0.56
C ASP A 285 23.15 -10.55 -1.45
N ARG A 286 21.88 -10.79 -1.11
CA ARG A 286 21.01 -11.77 -1.78
C ARG A 286 20.18 -11.17 -2.90
N GLY A 287 20.03 -9.85 -2.95
CA GLY A 287 19.26 -9.16 -3.96
C GLY A 287 19.75 -7.76 -4.21
N VAL A 288 19.61 -7.30 -5.44
CA VAL A 288 19.87 -5.91 -5.83
C VAL A 288 18.62 -5.07 -5.59
N ILE A 289 18.76 -3.99 -4.83
CA ILE A 289 17.67 -3.07 -4.55
C ILE A 289 17.70 -1.92 -5.55
N VAL A 290 16.58 -1.67 -6.25
CA VAL A 290 16.47 -0.70 -7.33
C VAL A 290 15.31 0.26 -7.07
N GLY A 291 15.48 1.53 -7.36
CA GLY A 291 14.46 2.56 -7.27
C GLY A 291 14.84 3.77 -6.45
N ASN A 292 14.00 4.16 -5.50
CA ASN A 292 14.24 5.29 -4.61
C ASN A 292 14.32 4.83 -3.16
N THR A 293 14.85 5.66 -2.29
CA THR A 293 14.91 5.37 -0.85
C THR A 293 13.52 5.11 -0.29
N SER A 294 13.40 4.06 0.53
CA SER A 294 12.12 3.67 1.15
C SER A 294 11.67 4.64 2.23
N PHE A 295 10.48 4.42 2.79
CA PHE A 295 9.83 5.32 3.74
C PHE A 295 10.64 5.57 5.03
N GLY A 296 11.29 4.55 5.59
CA GLY A 296 12.01 4.67 6.86
C GLY A 296 11.14 4.43 8.10
N LYS A 297 10.27 3.41 8.09
CA LYS A 297 9.49 3.00 9.27
C LYS A 297 10.14 1.78 9.91
N GLY A 298 11.00 2.01 10.91
CA GLY A 298 11.70 0.98 11.67
C GLY A 298 11.07 0.67 13.04
N LEU A 299 9.74 0.78 13.17
CA LEU A 299 8.98 0.61 14.40
C LEU A 299 8.07 -0.61 14.33
N VAL A 300 8.07 -1.41 15.41
CA VAL A 300 7.14 -2.52 15.61
C VAL A 300 5.96 -2.05 16.42
N GLN A 301 4.77 -2.24 15.91
CA GLN A 301 3.53 -1.86 16.55
C GLN A 301 2.79 -3.10 17.09
N ARG A 302 2.19 -2.94 18.28
CA ARG A 302 1.25 -3.91 18.86
C ARG A 302 -0.14 -3.29 18.90
N GLN A 303 -1.13 -4.07 18.54
CA GLN A 303 -2.53 -3.70 18.65
C GLN A 303 -3.11 -4.18 19.96
N VAL A 304 -3.84 -3.29 20.63
CA VAL A 304 -4.62 -3.57 21.84
C VAL A 304 -6.08 -3.25 21.51
N SER A 305 -6.94 -4.25 21.50
CA SER A 305 -8.37 -4.10 21.21
C SER A 305 -9.15 -3.79 22.48
N PHE A 306 -10.22 -2.99 22.35
CA PHE A 306 -11.17 -2.67 23.40
C PHE A 306 -12.48 -3.44 23.17
N ASP A 307 -13.31 -3.53 24.22
CA ASP A 307 -14.56 -4.31 24.19
C ASP A 307 -15.63 -3.73 23.25
N ASP A 308 -15.53 -2.45 22.92
CA ASP A 308 -16.41 -1.77 21.95
C ASP A 308 -16.05 -2.07 20.48
N GLY A 309 -14.96 -2.81 20.25
CA GLY A 309 -14.44 -3.17 18.92
C GLY A 309 -13.42 -2.17 18.36
N SER A 310 -13.17 -1.05 19.03
CA SER A 310 -12.09 -0.15 18.72
C SER A 310 -10.72 -0.72 19.14
N ALA A 311 -9.63 -0.10 18.72
CA ALA A 311 -8.30 -0.53 19.11
C ALA A 311 -7.31 0.63 19.16
N MET A 312 -6.24 0.48 19.93
CA MET A 312 -5.06 1.30 19.80
C MET A 312 -3.90 0.47 19.24
N ARG A 313 -3.12 1.09 18.37
CA ARG A 313 -1.84 0.59 17.89
C ARG A 313 -0.74 1.41 18.53
N ILE A 314 0.15 0.76 19.28
CA ILE A 314 1.25 1.42 19.97
C ILE A 314 2.59 0.85 19.53
N THR A 315 3.58 1.70 19.42
CA THR A 315 4.96 1.31 19.19
C THR A 315 5.52 0.62 20.44
N VAL A 316 5.98 -0.63 20.27
CA VAL A 316 6.50 -1.45 21.38
C VAL A 316 7.98 -1.80 21.21
N ALA A 317 8.51 -1.70 20.00
CA ALA A 317 9.92 -2.02 19.72
C ALA A 317 10.40 -1.24 18.46
N ARG A 318 11.72 -1.16 18.33
CA ARG A 318 12.42 -0.81 17.09
C ARG A 318 12.93 -2.06 16.42
N TYR A 319 13.02 -2.08 15.10
CA TYR A 319 13.67 -3.20 14.44
C TYR A 319 14.96 -2.77 13.72
N LYS A 320 15.89 -3.71 13.65
CA LYS A 320 17.16 -3.58 12.95
C LYS A 320 17.24 -4.64 11.86
N THR A 321 17.83 -4.27 10.74
CA THR A 321 18.14 -5.20 9.65
C THR A 321 19.31 -6.13 10.05
N PRO A 322 19.62 -7.18 9.29
CA PRO A 322 20.71 -8.13 9.65
C PRO A 322 22.06 -7.47 9.91
N SER A 323 22.41 -6.40 9.23
CA SER A 323 23.64 -5.65 9.48
C SER A 323 23.63 -4.78 10.75
N GLY A 324 22.52 -4.82 11.52
CA GLY A 324 22.34 -4.08 12.77
C GLY A 324 21.90 -2.62 12.57
N ARG A 325 21.62 -2.18 11.34
CA ARG A 325 21.18 -0.79 11.08
C ARG A 325 19.71 -0.58 11.47
N LEU A 326 19.47 0.51 12.17
CA LEU A 326 18.13 1.04 12.41
C LEU A 326 17.76 1.91 11.20
N ILE A 327 16.68 1.55 10.52
CA ILE A 327 16.23 2.28 9.31
C ILE A 327 15.22 3.38 9.61
N GLN A 328 14.75 3.48 10.88
CA GLN A 328 13.80 4.49 11.28
C GLN A 328 14.34 5.89 10.98
N ARG A 329 13.63 6.67 10.17
CA ARG A 329 13.95 8.06 9.97
C ARG A 329 13.63 8.88 11.20
N PRO A 330 14.37 9.96 11.49
CA PRO A 330 14.17 10.81 12.65
C PRO A 330 12.74 11.37 12.70
N TYR A 331 12.19 11.51 13.90
CA TYR A 331 10.94 12.21 14.16
C TYR A 331 11.03 12.92 15.51
N ASP A 332 10.28 13.99 15.64
CA ASP A 332 10.05 14.69 16.90
C ASP A 332 8.67 14.33 17.44
N ASN A 333 8.58 14.10 18.74
CA ASN A 333 7.32 13.81 19.41
C ASN A 333 6.36 14.99 19.25
N GLY A 334 5.08 14.71 19.01
CA GLY A 334 4.05 15.73 18.78
C GLY A 334 4.05 16.37 17.38
N LYS A 335 5.03 16.06 16.51
CA LYS A 335 5.18 16.66 15.16
C LYS A 335 4.86 15.72 14.01
N SER A 336 3.85 14.90 14.16
CA SER A 336 3.45 13.90 13.14
C SER A 336 3.20 14.53 11.76
N ASP A 337 2.61 15.72 11.69
CA ASP A 337 2.30 16.38 10.43
C ASP A 337 3.57 16.81 9.65
N GLU A 338 4.64 17.22 10.36
CA GLU A 338 5.94 17.54 9.76
C GLU A 338 6.61 16.27 9.24
N TYR A 339 6.55 15.20 10.03
CA TYR A 339 7.08 13.89 9.67
C TYR A 339 6.51 13.38 8.34
N TYR A 340 5.19 13.45 8.13
CA TYR A 340 4.57 12.99 6.89
C TYR A 340 4.79 13.94 5.70
N ARG A 341 4.92 15.24 5.91
CA ARG A 341 5.21 16.21 4.85
C ARG A 341 6.64 16.10 4.31
N ASP A 342 7.57 15.64 5.10
CA ASP A 342 9.01 15.60 4.77
C ASP A 342 9.41 14.43 3.85
N ILE A 343 8.47 13.56 3.46
CA ILE A 343 8.72 12.44 2.54
C ILE A 343 9.32 12.91 1.21
N SER A 344 8.91 14.08 0.71
CA SER A 344 9.39 14.62 -0.57
C SER A 344 10.86 15.01 -0.56
N ARG A 345 11.45 15.32 0.60
CA ARG A 345 12.85 15.71 0.72
C ARG A 345 13.83 14.55 0.51
N TYR A 346 13.35 13.30 0.76
CA TYR A 346 14.17 12.10 0.59
C TYR A 346 14.23 11.61 -0.87
N ASN A 347 13.53 12.26 -1.78
CA ASN A 347 13.44 11.88 -3.19
C ASN A 347 14.62 12.39 -4.05
N HIS A 348 15.56 13.14 -3.48
CA HIS A 348 16.76 13.61 -4.18
C HIS A 348 18.02 12.98 -3.59
N PRO A 349 18.91 12.38 -4.42
CA PRO A 349 20.20 11.87 -3.96
C PRO A 349 21.04 12.94 -3.23
N ASP A 350 20.95 14.20 -3.69
CA ASP A 350 21.65 15.34 -3.12
C ASP A 350 21.02 15.88 -1.82
N SER A 351 19.76 15.56 -1.54
CA SER A 351 19.08 15.96 -0.29
C SER A 351 19.35 14.99 0.85
N MET A 352 19.70 13.73 0.56
CA MET A 352 20.30 12.82 1.51
C MET A 352 21.79 13.10 1.58
N ARG A 353 22.21 13.87 2.58
CA ARG A 353 23.61 13.87 2.99
C ARG A 353 23.95 12.48 3.51
N GLN A 354 24.28 11.56 2.60
CA GLN A 354 24.80 10.22 2.94
C GLN A 354 25.94 10.33 3.95
N ASP A 355 26.68 11.42 3.91
CA ASP A 355 27.78 11.76 4.83
C ASP A 355 27.35 11.89 6.30
N THR A 356 26.07 12.06 6.59
CA THR A 356 25.54 12.20 7.96
C THR A 356 24.79 10.97 8.46
N LEU A 357 24.53 9.97 7.58
CA LEU A 357 23.80 8.76 7.96
C LEU A 357 24.76 7.73 8.58
N PRO A 358 24.28 6.93 9.57
CA PRO A 358 25.07 5.83 10.12
C PRO A 358 25.46 4.82 9.04
N ILE A 359 26.76 4.55 8.93
CA ILE A 359 27.35 3.61 7.98
C ILE A 359 27.38 2.20 8.57
N HIS A 360 26.89 1.23 7.80
CA HIS A 360 26.95 -0.19 8.10
C HIS A 360 27.56 -0.96 6.92
N ARG A 361 27.79 -2.26 7.12
CA ARG A 361 28.34 -3.14 6.10
C ARG A 361 27.45 -4.33 5.88
N THR A 362 27.26 -4.74 4.63
CA THR A 362 26.58 -5.99 4.29
C THR A 362 27.39 -7.20 4.81
N ILE A 363 26.71 -8.32 5.00
CA ILE A 363 27.27 -9.45 5.77
C ILE A 363 28.29 -10.24 4.95
N ARG A 364 28.05 -10.44 3.64
CA ARG A 364 28.90 -11.30 2.82
C ARG A 364 30.00 -10.52 2.10
N SER A 365 29.65 -9.45 1.39
CA SER A 365 30.60 -8.67 0.58
C SER A 365 31.20 -7.47 1.30
N GLY A 366 30.59 -7.02 2.40
CA GLY A 366 31.06 -5.82 3.13
C GLY A 366 30.78 -4.50 2.42
N ARG A 367 29.78 -4.48 1.50
CA ARG A 367 29.35 -3.23 0.84
C ARG A 367 28.82 -2.23 1.84
N THR A 368 28.94 -0.96 1.53
CA THR A 368 28.40 0.11 2.36
C THR A 368 26.88 0.17 2.22
N VAL A 369 26.17 0.21 3.35
CA VAL A 369 24.73 0.46 3.45
C VAL A 369 24.49 1.47 4.57
N TYR A 370 23.35 2.18 4.52
CA TYR A 370 23.06 3.30 5.41
C TYR A 370 21.86 3.01 6.31
N GLY A 371 21.91 3.53 7.55
CA GLY A 371 20.80 3.53 8.50
C GLY A 371 20.14 4.91 8.62
N GLY A 372 19.06 5.03 9.43
CA GLY A 372 18.49 6.31 9.82
C GLY A 372 17.58 7.01 8.80
N GLY A 373 17.32 6.40 7.64
CA GLY A 373 16.53 7.06 6.59
C GLY A 373 15.80 6.11 5.63
N GLY A 374 15.49 4.88 6.06
CA GLY A 374 14.93 3.84 5.20
C GLY A 374 15.98 2.95 4.55
N ILE A 375 15.57 2.18 3.56
CA ILE A 375 16.46 1.36 2.72
C ILE A 375 16.89 2.20 1.52
N THR A 376 18.18 2.51 1.43
CA THR A 376 18.77 3.18 0.26
C THR A 376 19.00 2.14 -0.83
N PRO A 377 18.53 2.34 -2.06
CA PRO A 377 18.70 1.37 -3.13
C PRO A 377 20.18 1.25 -3.56
N ASP A 378 20.57 0.09 -4.07
CA ASP A 378 21.88 -0.16 -4.68
C ASP A 378 21.98 0.52 -6.05
N VAL A 379 20.85 0.63 -6.75
CA VAL A 379 20.73 1.33 -8.04
C VAL A 379 19.61 2.37 -7.91
N TYR A 380 20.01 3.61 -7.77
CA TYR A 380 19.09 4.73 -7.65
C TYR A 380 18.56 5.17 -9.02
N ILE A 381 17.25 5.37 -9.13
CA ILE A 381 16.59 5.87 -10.34
C ILE A 381 15.91 7.20 -10.00
N THR A 382 16.38 8.27 -10.59
CA THR A 382 15.77 9.59 -10.40
C THR A 382 14.34 9.63 -10.90
N HIS A 383 13.47 10.35 -10.18
CA HIS A 383 12.12 10.60 -10.65
C HIS A 383 12.12 11.23 -12.04
N ASP A 384 11.15 10.85 -12.85
CA ASP A 384 11.00 11.48 -14.17
C ASP A 384 10.52 12.92 -13.99
N THR A 385 11.43 13.86 -14.20
CA THR A 385 11.14 15.30 -14.17
C THR A 385 10.74 15.84 -15.55
N THR A 386 10.55 14.96 -16.56
CA THR A 386 10.07 15.41 -17.86
C THR A 386 8.71 16.09 -17.70
N THR A 387 8.59 17.28 -18.25
CA THR A 387 7.35 18.04 -18.22
C THR A 387 6.27 17.27 -18.96
N MET A 388 5.27 16.81 -18.21
CA MET A 388 4.09 16.21 -18.83
C MET A 388 3.30 17.30 -19.58
N PRO A 389 2.60 16.95 -20.67
CA PRO A 389 1.70 17.89 -21.34
C PRO A 389 0.70 18.49 -20.35
N ALA A 390 0.36 19.77 -20.54
CA ALA A 390 -0.52 20.50 -19.62
C ALA A 390 -1.86 19.78 -19.40
N TYR A 391 -2.42 19.15 -20.43
CA TYR A 391 -3.67 18.40 -20.34
C TYR A 391 -3.61 17.17 -19.43
N MET A 392 -2.40 16.64 -19.13
CA MET A 392 -2.22 15.52 -18.21
C MET A 392 -2.31 15.91 -16.73
N THR A 393 -2.26 17.19 -16.40
CA THR A 393 -2.13 17.68 -15.01
C THR A 393 -3.24 17.17 -14.08
N ASN A 394 -4.47 17.08 -14.55
CA ASN A 394 -5.63 16.68 -13.75
C ASN A 394 -6.14 15.27 -14.05
N VAL A 395 -5.51 14.55 -14.97
CA VAL A 395 -6.00 13.25 -15.46
C VAL A 395 -6.23 12.24 -14.34
N VAL A 396 -5.27 12.15 -13.39
CA VAL A 396 -5.37 11.22 -12.23
C VAL A 396 -6.35 11.76 -11.20
N LYS A 397 -6.26 13.05 -10.85
CA LYS A 397 -7.10 13.68 -9.81
C LYS A 397 -8.59 13.61 -10.13
N GLU A 398 -8.94 13.77 -11.39
CA GLU A 398 -10.33 13.80 -11.86
C GLU A 398 -10.82 12.46 -12.43
N ASN A 399 -10.00 11.40 -12.31
CA ASN A 399 -10.30 10.07 -12.85
C ASN A 399 -10.68 10.09 -14.35
N ILE A 400 -10.05 10.97 -15.12
CA ILE A 400 -10.42 11.20 -16.53
C ILE A 400 -10.34 9.92 -17.36
N ILE A 401 -9.28 9.10 -17.17
CA ILE A 401 -9.13 7.84 -17.89
C ILE A 401 -10.33 6.92 -17.63
N GLN A 402 -10.66 6.69 -16.34
CA GLN A 402 -11.77 5.82 -15.97
C GLN A 402 -13.12 6.35 -16.50
N ARG A 403 -13.30 7.66 -16.50
CA ARG A 403 -14.51 8.32 -17.04
C ARG A 403 -14.60 8.14 -18.54
N SER A 404 -13.51 8.32 -19.29
CA SER A 404 -13.50 8.14 -20.74
C SER A 404 -13.79 6.69 -21.18
N LEU A 405 -13.44 5.70 -20.36
CA LEU A 405 -13.75 4.31 -20.64
C LEU A 405 -15.22 3.93 -20.40
N ILE A 406 -16.02 4.75 -19.72
CA ILE A 406 -17.45 4.46 -19.53
C ILE A 406 -18.17 4.43 -20.88
N GLU A 407 -17.92 5.41 -21.75
CA GLU A 407 -18.53 5.47 -23.08
C GLU A 407 -18.12 4.27 -23.95
N LEU A 408 -16.86 3.84 -23.84
CA LEU A 408 -16.38 2.63 -24.50
C LEU A 408 -17.18 1.41 -24.02
N TRP A 409 -17.34 1.23 -22.71
CA TRP A 409 -17.99 0.04 -22.14
C TRP A 409 -19.52 0.05 -22.24
N ASP A 410 -20.12 1.20 -22.56
CA ASP A 410 -21.53 1.29 -22.94
C ASP A 410 -21.78 0.78 -24.37
N THR A 411 -20.74 0.75 -25.19
CA THR A 411 -20.82 0.36 -26.61
C THR A 411 -20.16 -0.99 -26.88
N VAL A 412 -18.98 -1.23 -26.30
CA VAL A 412 -18.14 -2.41 -26.53
C VAL A 412 -18.16 -3.32 -25.32
N GLU A 413 -18.39 -4.60 -25.52
CA GLU A 413 -18.29 -5.60 -24.47
C GLU A 413 -16.82 -6.01 -24.23
N PRO A 414 -16.28 -5.92 -23.01
CA PRO A 414 -14.91 -6.34 -22.70
C PRO A 414 -14.59 -7.77 -23.15
N LYS A 415 -15.57 -8.68 -23.03
CA LYS A 415 -15.45 -10.07 -23.51
C LYS A 415 -15.20 -10.20 -25.01
N SER A 416 -15.69 -9.25 -25.83
CA SER A 416 -15.46 -9.26 -27.29
C SER A 416 -14.00 -8.96 -27.61
N ILE A 417 -13.37 -8.04 -26.86
CA ILE A 417 -11.92 -7.77 -26.97
C ILE A 417 -11.12 -9.01 -26.57
N ARG A 418 -11.47 -9.63 -25.43
CA ARG A 418 -10.79 -10.85 -24.98
C ARG A 418 -10.96 -12.02 -25.94
N LYS A 419 -12.10 -12.15 -26.61
CA LYS A 419 -12.33 -13.17 -27.65
C LYS A 419 -11.43 -12.94 -28.87
N ARG A 420 -11.24 -11.68 -29.28
CA ARG A 420 -10.40 -11.29 -30.42
C ARG A 420 -8.91 -11.41 -30.09
N TYR A 421 -8.53 -11.08 -28.87
CA TYR A 421 -7.16 -11.14 -28.35
C TYR A 421 -7.14 -12.06 -27.10
N PRO A 422 -6.97 -13.38 -27.28
CA PRO A 422 -7.15 -14.34 -26.17
C PRO A 422 -6.14 -14.20 -25.03
N THR A 423 -4.95 -13.64 -25.32
CA THR A 423 -3.89 -13.44 -24.35
C THR A 423 -3.46 -11.98 -24.30
N ILE A 424 -2.86 -11.56 -23.17
CA ILE A 424 -2.37 -10.20 -23.00
C ILE A 424 -1.25 -9.86 -23.99
N GLU A 425 -0.44 -10.86 -24.40
CA GLU A 425 0.62 -10.70 -25.40
C GLU A 425 0.03 -10.38 -26.77
N THR A 426 -1.03 -11.10 -27.18
CA THR A 426 -1.72 -10.83 -28.45
C THR A 426 -2.42 -9.49 -28.45
N TYR A 427 -2.94 -9.06 -27.30
CA TYR A 427 -3.51 -7.74 -27.10
C TYR A 427 -2.43 -6.66 -27.19
N ASP A 428 -1.33 -6.82 -26.46
CA ASP A 428 -0.23 -5.85 -26.45
C ASP A 428 0.33 -5.61 -27.86
N ALA A 429 0.49 -6.69 -28.63
CA ALA A 429 1.04 -6.61 -29.97
C ALA A 429 0.10 -6.00 -31.02
N ASN A 430 -1.24 -6.18 -30.88
CA ASN A 430 -2.17 -5.95 -32.00
C ASN A 430 -3.39 -5.08 -31.67
N TYR A 431 -3.62 -4.74 -30.40
CA TYR A 431 -4.77 -3.92 -30.07
C TYR A 431 -4.47 -2.44 -30.26
N GLU A 432 -5.31 -1.80 -31.05
CA GLU A 432 -5.36 -0.35 -31.22
C GLU A 432 -6.49 0.23 -30.35
N VAL A 433 -6.22 1.33 -29.66
CA VAL A 433 -7.19 1.96 -28.78
C VAL A 433 -8.38 2.47 -29.58
N ASN A 434 -9.58 2.13 -29.12
CA ASN A 434 -10.82 2.50 -29.82
C ASN A 434 -11.04 4.01 -29.79
N ASP A 435 -11.46 4.58 -30.93
CA ASP A 435 -11.72 6.02 -31.10
C ASP A 435 -12.73 6.55 -30.07
N ILE A 436 -13.72 5.76 -29.65
CA ILE A 436 -14.69 6.17 -28.62
C ILE A 436 -13.96 6.57 -27.31
N ALA A 437 -12.97 5.78 -26.88
CA ALA A 437 -12.22 6.10 -25.68
C ALA A 437 -11.30 7.32 -25.88
N ILE A 438 -10.70 7.44 -27.05
CA ILE A 438 -9.82 8.58 -27.41
C ILE A 438 -10.65 9.87 -27.47
N ASP A 439 -11.79 9.84 -28.16
CA ASP A 439 -12.69 11.00 -28.31
C ASP A 439 -13.22 11.46 -26.94
N ALA A 440 -13.65 10.51 -26.10
CA ALA A 440 -14.10 10.80 -24.75
C ALA A 440 -12.98 11.41 -23.89
N PHE A 441 -11.76 10.88 -23.99
CA PHE A 441 -10.60 11.41 -23.28
C PHE A 441 -10.28 12.85 -23.75
N CYS A 442 -10.16 13.08 -25.07
CA CYS A 442 -9.87 14.40 -25.64
C CYS A 442 -10.89 15.46 -25.23
N ARG A 443 -12.20 15.12 -25.23
CA ARG A 443 -13.25 16.02 -24.76
C ARG A 443 -13.09 16.38 -23.28
N MET A 444 -12.72 15.41 -22.43
CA MET A 444 -12.60 15.63 -20.99
C MET A 444 -11.34 16.43 -20.61
N VAL A 445 -10.27 16.32 -21.39
CA VAL A 445 -9.04 17.13 -21.19
C VAL A 445 -9.05 18.42 -21.99
N GLU A 446 -10.07 18.66 -22.80
CA GLU A 446 -10.22 19.83 -23.69
C GLU A 446 -9.00 20.06 -24.60
N SER A 447 -8.43 18.97 -25.14
CA SER A 447 -7.22 19.02 -25.97
C SER A 447 -7.23 17.98 -27.08
N GLU A 448 -7.14 18.43 -28.34
CA GLU A 448 -6.95 17.54 -29.49
C GLU A 448 -5.52 17.00 -29.61
N ASP A 449 -4.53 17.64 -28.98
CA ASP A 449 -3.15 17.15 -28.97
C ASP A 449 -3.04 15.77 -28.28
N ALA A 450 -4.02 15.47 -27.40
CA ALA A 450 -4.08 14.18 -26.72
C ALA A 450 -4.40 13.00 -27.65
N ARG A 451 -5.06 13.26 -28.81
CA ARG A 451 -5.55 12.22 -29.74
C ARG A 451 -4.45 11.29 -30.26
N ASN A 452 -3.34 11.84 -30.65
CA ASN A 452 -2.23 11.14 -31.26
C ASN A 452 -1.01 11.03 -30.34
N ASP A 453 -1.20 11.29 -29.04
CA ASP A 453 -0.12 11.20 -28.08
C ASP A 453 0.23 9.74 -27.76
N ASN A 454 1.21 9.21 -28.51
CA ASN A 454 1.74 7.87 -28.33
C ASN A 454 2.68 7.74 -27.10
N LYS A 455 2.97 8.83 -26.40
CA LYS A 455 3.82 8.80 -25.22
C LYS A 455 3.02 8.65 -23.91
N TYR A 456 1.86 9.30 -23.83
CA TYR A 456 1.05 9.31 -22.59
C TYR A 456 -0.37 8.78 -22.83
N THR A 457 -1.18 9.42 -23.65
CA THR A 457 -2.62 9.12 -23.79
C THR A 457 -2.87 7.70 -24.27
N ILE A 458 -2.33 7.35 -25.44
CA ILE A 458 -2.60 6.04 -26.06
C ILE A 458 -2.09 4.86 -25.20
N PRO A 459 -0.85 4.88 -24.67
CA PRO A 459 -0.38 3.82 -23.78
C PRO A 459 -1.20 3.68 -22.48
N LEU A 460 -1.62 4.81 -21.88
CA LEU A 460 -2.43 4.77 -20.66
C LEU A 460 -3.82 4.19 -20.92
N LEU A 461 -4.53 4.68 -21.94
CA LEU A 461 -5.84 4.12 -22.32
C LEU A 461 -5.74 2.64 -22.63
N LYS A 462 -4.72 2.22 -23.39
CA LYS A 462 -4.47 0.80 -23.72
C LYS A 462 -4.27 -0.04 -22.45
N ALA A 463 -3.52 0.47 -21.47
CA ALA A 463 -3.25 -0.25 -20.22
C ALA A 463 -4.50 -0.39 -19.34
N TYR A 464 -5.30 0.67 -19.20
CA TYR A 464 -6.54 0.63 -18.42
C TYR A 464 -7.62 -0.25 -19.07
N ILE A 465 -7.72 -0.23 -20.41
CA ILE A 465 -8.57 -1.17 -21.15
C ILE A 465 -8.12 -2.61 -20.91
N ALA A 466 -6.80 -2.87 -20.95
CA ALA A 466 -6.28 -4.19 -20.64
C ALA A 466 -6.61 -4.67 -19.23
N GLU A 467 -6.55 -3.76 -18.24
CA GLU A 467 -6.90 -4.08 -16.86
C GLU A 467 -8.38 -4.46 -16.72
N ASP A 468 -9.27 -3.77 -17.43
CA ASP A 468 -10.70 -4.08 -17.47
C ASP A 468 -10.99 -5.42 -18.21
N VAL A 469 -10.16 -5.82 -19.18
CA VAL A 469 -10.35 -7.03 -20.00
C VAL A 469 -9.66 -8.26 -19.41
N TYR A 470 -8.41 -8.13 -18.93
CA TYR A 470 -7.59 -9.25 -18.46
C TYR A 470 -7.43 -9.30 -16.95
N GLY A 471 -7.73 -8.21 -16.26
CA GLY A 471 -7.69 -8.11 -14.81
C GLY A 471 -6.38 -7.55 -14.25
N THR A 472 -6.22 -7.72 -12.95
CA THR A 472 -5.15 -7.15 -12.15
C THR A 472 -3.76 -7.56 -12.66
N GLY A 473 -2.85 -6.59 -12.74
CA GLY A 473 -1.49 -6.77 -13.24
C GLY A 473 -1.32 -6.46 -14.73
N SER A 474 -2.44 -6.24 -15.46
CA SER A 474 -2.38 -5.92 -16.90
C SER A 474 -1.83 -4.52 -17.14
N TYR A 475 -2.08 -3.58 -16.23
CA TYR A 475 -1.49 -2.24 -16.29
C TYR A 475 0.04 -2.32 -16.22
N GLU A 476 0.58 -3.09 -15.28
CA GLU A 476 2.01 -3.31 -15.14
C GLU A 476 2.61 -3.96 -16.38
N TYR A 477 1.88 -4.91 -16.99
CA TYR A 477 2.32 -5.59 -18.19
C TYR A 477 2.34 -4.67 -19.42
N ILE A 478 1.28 -3.88 -19.65
CA ILE A 478 1.10 -3.05 -20.83
C ILE A 478 1.87 -1.73 -20.73
N TYR A 479 1.76 -1.03 -19.57
CA TYR A 479 2.34 0.31 -19.41
C TYR A 479 3.72 0.27 -18.76
N ASN A 480 3.82 -0.27 -17.53
CA ASN A 480 5.04 -0.14 -16.74
C ASN A 480 6.24 -0.84 -17.39
N ARG A 481 6.05 -1.97 -18.03
CA ARG A 481 7.11 -2.70 -18.74
C ARG A 481 7.80 -1.86 -19.82
N HIS A 482 7.11 -0.90 -20.43
CA HIS A 482 7.59 -0.10 -21.54
C HIS A 482 7.88 1.37 -21.19
N HIS A 483 7.31 1.89 -20.09
CA HIS A 483 7.37 3.32 -19.77
C HIS A 483 7.94 3.61 -18.37
N ASP A 484 7.99 2.63 -17.48
CA ASP A 484 8.51 2.79 -16.12
C ASP A 484 10.02 2.62 -16.10
N LYS A 485 10.76 3.71 -15.91
CA LYS A 485 12.23 3.71 -15.89
C LYS A 485 12.83 2.75 -14.86
N VAL A 486 12.19 2.59 -13.70
CA VAL A 486 12.64 1.68 -12.65
C VAL A 486 12.51 0.23 -13.09
N LEU A 487 11.36 -0.15 -13.65
CA LEU A 487 11.13 -1.49 -14.13
C LEU A 487 11.98 -1.81 -15.36
N ILE A 488 12.13 -0.88 -16.30
CA ILE A 488 13.02 -1.03 -17.47
C ILE A 488 14.44 -1.31 -17.01
N ARG A 489 14.98 -0.51 -16.07
CA ARG A 489 16.32 -0.71 -15.54
C ARG A 489 16.48 -2.05 -14.82
N ALA A 490 15.47 -2.47 -14.09
CA ALA A 490 15.45 -3.78 -13.43
C ALA A 490 15.47 -4.95 -14.45
N ILE A 491 14.72 -4.82 -15.55
CA ILE A 491 14.73 -5.83 -16.64
C ILE A 491 16.11 -5.91 -17.29
N GLU A 492 16.75 -4.75 -17.55
CA GLU A 492 18.13 -4.71 -18.09
C GLU A 492 19.11 -5.44 -17.17
N LEU A 493 19.07 -5.12 -15.86
CA LEU A 493 19.92 -5.78 -14.86
C LEU A 493 19.64 -7.28 -14.78
N ALA A 494 18.36 -7.68 -14.78
CA ALA A 494 17.95 -9.09 -14.70
C ALA A 494 18.51 -9.95 -15.87
N THR A 495 18.84 -9.33 -16.99
CA THR A 495 19.45 -10.00 -18.16
C THR A 495 20.99 -9.96 -18.15
N LYS A 496 21.61 -9.20 -17.22
CA LYS A 496 23.06 -9.00 -17.12
C LYS A 496 23.56 -9.50 -15.76
N ARG A 497 23.69 -10.80 -15.62
CA ARG A 497 24.10 -11.44 -14.37
C ARG A 497 25.41 -10.87 -13.80
N GLU A 498 26.42 -10.67 -14.66
CA GLU A 498 27.72 -10.12 -14.25
C GLU A 498 27.60 -8.71 -13.64
N GLU A 499 26.68 -7.88 -14.14
CA GLU A 499 26.43 -6.55 -13.58
C GLU A 499 25.79 -6.65 -12.18
N MET A 500 24.84 -7.58 -11.99
CA MET A 500 24.25 -7.83 -10.67
C MET A 500 25.31 -8.34 -9.68
N GLU A 501 26.16 -9.27 -10.07
CA GLU A 501 27.25 -9.82 -9.25
C GLU A 501 28.25 -8.73 -8.89
N SER A 502 28.58 -7.83 -9.84
CA SER A 502 29.44 -6.65 -9.59
C SER A 502 28.82 -5.70 -8.56
N ILE A 503 27.53 -5.42 -8.65
CA ILE A 503 26.82 -4.57 -7.67
C ILE A 503 26.83 -5.22 -6.29
N LEU A 504 26.60 -6.53 -6.19
CA LEU A 504 26.56 -7.25 -4.93
C LEU A 504 27.95 -7.58 -4.35
N GLY A 505 29.00 -7.51 -5.19
CA GLY A 505 30.37 -7.91 -4.80
C GLY A 505 30.53 -9.41 -4.55
N ILE A 506 29.59 -10.23 -5.02
CA ILE A 506 29.59 -11.71 -4.90
C ILE A 506 29.01 -12.34 -6.16
N ALA A 507 29.38 -13.61 -6.42
CA ALA A 507 28.72 -14.43 -7.43
C ALA A 507 27.47 -15.13 -6.86
N PHE A 508 26.45 -15.34 -7.72
CA PHE A 508 25.22 -16.07 -7.38
C PHE A 508 25.42 -17.58 -7.45
#